data_9ec5f23e548d2fe21923e3513418a18f
#
_entry.id   9ec5f23e548d2fe21923e3513418a18f
#
_cell.length_a   1.000
_cell.length_b   1.000
_cell.length_c   1.000
_cell.angle_alpha   90.00
_cell.angle_beta   90.00
_cell.angle_gamma   90.00
#
_symmetry.space_group_name_H-M   'P 1'
#
loop_
_entity.id
_entity.type
_entity.pdbx_description
1 polymer ?
#
loop_
_entity_poly.entity_id
_entity_poly.type
_entity_poly.pdbx_seq_one_letter_code
_entity_poly.pdbx_strand_id
1 'polypeptide(L)'
;MTSNNILRQKLIDCEALKFGDFTLTSGKKSNYYVNMKLASTNPEILKLISSEFASLILENIDFISGMELGAVPLAVALSLETGIPYTLSLIHI
;
A
#
# COMPACT_ATOMS: atom_id res chain seq x y z
N MET A 1 8.39 -4.51 19.63
CA MET A 1 8.36 -4.68 18.17
C MET A 1 7.30 -3.77 17.58
N THR A 2 7.62 -3.09 16.54
CA THR A 2 6.72 -2.15 15.90
C THR A 2 5.90 -2.83 14.81
N SER A 3 4.78 -2.23 14.44
CA SER A 3 3.97 -2.70 13.32
C SER A 3 4.75 -2.69 11.99
N ASN A 4 5.74 -1.80 11.85
CA ASN A 4 6.61 -1.76 10.67
C ASN A 4 7.38 -3.06 10.48
N ASN A 5 7.90 -3.65 11.55
CA ASN A 5 8.62 -4.91 11.46
C ASN A 5 7.68 -6.07 11.12
N ILE A 6 6.47 -6.04 11.66
CA ILE A 6 5.46 -7.05 11.36
C ILE A 6 5.04 -6.96 9.89
N LEU A 7 4.79 -5.75 9.40
CA LEU A 7 4.41 -5.53 8.01
C LEU A 7 5.50 -5.97 7.05
N ARG A 8 6.74 -5.60 7.34
CA ARG A 8 7.89 -6.01 6.52
C ARG A 8 7.99 -7.53 6.42
N GLN A 9 7.88 -8.23 7.54
CA GLN A 9 7.98 -9.68 7.55
C GLN A 9 6.85 -10.33 6.75
N LYS A 10 5.63 -9.80 6.88
CA LYS A 10 4.49 -10.34 6.13
C LYS A 10 4.62 -10.09 4.64
N LEU A 11 5.19 -8.95 4.24
CA LEU A 11 5.46 -8.68 2.82
C LEU A 11 6.48 -9.68 2.26
N ILE A 12 7.49 -10.01 3.04
CA ILE A 12 8.49 -11.02 2.64
C ILE A 12 7.84 -12.39 2.54
N ASP A 13 7.04 -12.76 3.53
CA ASP A 13 6.42 -14.08 3.61
C ASP A 13 5.48 -14.35 2.44
N CYS A 14 4.76 -13.35 1.96
CA CYS A 14 3.84 -13.51 0.82
C CYS A 14 4.51 -13.23 -0.53
N GLU A 15 5.82 -12.98 -0.52
CA GLU A 15 6.61 -12.68 -1.72
C GLU A 15 6.27 -11.35 -2.38
N ALA A 16 5.57 -10.47 -1.68
CA ALA A 16 5.31 -9.12 -2.18
C ALA A 16 6.58 -8.25 -2.15
N LEU A 17 7.49 -8.55 -1.22
CA LEU A 17 8.80 -7.91 -1.14
C LEU A 17 9.85 -8.96 -1.40
N LYS A 18 10.65 -8.78 -2.46
CA LYS A 18 11.72 -9.68 -2.85
C LYS A 18 13.04 -8.95 -2.92
N PHE A 19 14.11 -9.64 -2.55
CA PHE A 19 15.47 -9.13 -2.65
C PHE A 19 16.21 -9.90 -3.75
N GLY A 20 17.07 -9.20 -4.48
CA GLY A 20 17.83 -9.78 -5.58
C GLY A 20 18.21 -8.72 -6.58
N ASP A 21 18.55 -9.16 -7.79
CA ASP A 21 18.89 -8.25 -8.88
C ASP A 21 17.67 -8.04 -9.77
N PHE A 22 17.16 -6.82 -9.80
CA PHE A 22 15.99 -6.48 -10.59
C PHE A 22 16.30 -5.29 -11.49
N THR A 23 15.72 -5.30 -12.69
CA THR A 23 15.77 -4.16 -13.59
C THR A 23 14.37 -3.54 -13.64
N LEU A 24 14.28 -2.28 -13.24
CA LEU A 24 13.02 -1.56 -13.21
C LEU A 24 12.61 -1.13 -14.63
N THR A 25 11.34 -0.77 -14.79
CA THR A 25 10.81 -0.29 -16.07
C THR A 25 11.61 0.91 -16.60
N SER A 26 12.15 1.73 -15.71
CA SER A 26 13.00 2.87 -16.06
C SER A 26 14.38 2.47 -16.56
N GLY A 27 14.74 1.18 -16.52
CA GLY A 27 16.06 0.69 -16.85
C GLY A 27 17.04 0.70 -15.70
N LYS A 28 16.69 1.30 -14.58
CA LYS A 28 17.54 1.32 -13.40
C LYS A 28 17.53 -0.03 -12.71
N LYS A 29 18.65 -0.39 -12.10
CA LYS A 29 18.75 -1.63 -11.33
C LYS A 29 18.39 -1.37 -9.86
N SER A 30 17.76 -2.37 -9.24
CA SER A 30 17.40 -2.32 -7.84
C SER A 30 17.74 -3.65 -7.19
N ASN A 31 18.08 -3.62 -5.91
CA ASN A 31 18.33 -4.84 -5.14
C ASN A 31 17.06 -5.35 -4.43
N TYR A 32 15.92 -4.73 -4.68
CA TYR A 32 14.64 -5.21 -4.16
C TYR A 32 13.52 -4.89 -5.15
N TYR A 33 12.41 -5.57 -4.99
CA TYR A 33 11.21 -5.38 -5.78
C TYR A 33 9.97 -5.56 -4.90
N VAL A 34 9.01 -4.64 -5.04
CA VAL A 34 7.74 -4.70 -4.30
C VAL A 34 6.60 -4.95 -5.27
N ASN A 35 5.85 -6.03 -5.05
CA ASN A 35 4.66 -6.34 -5.85
C ASN A 35 3.41 -5.94 -5.06
N MET A 36 2.87 -4.78 -5.38
CA MET A 36 1.71 -4.24 -4.66
C MET A 36 0.43 -5.03 -4.91
N LYS A 37 0.33 -5.75 -6.02
CA LYS A 37 -0.84 -6.61 -6.26
C LYS A 37 -0.91 -7.73 -5.23
N LEU A 38 0.23 -8.36 -4.92
CA LEU A 38 0.27 -9.38 -3.89
C LEU A 38 0.00 -8.81 -2.51
N ALA A 39 0.53 -7.61 -2.23
CA ALA A 39 0.32 -6.96 -0.95
C ALA A 39 -1.14 -6.54 -0.77
N SER A 40 -1.71 -5.84 -1.76
CA SER A 40 -3.05 -5.26 -1.61
C SER A 40 -4.18 -6.29 -1.71
N THR A 41 -3.92 -7.48 -2.24
CA THR A 41 -4.93 -8.55 -2.28
C THR A 41 -4.88 -9.46 -1.07
N ASN A 42 -3.90 -9.29 -0.19
CA ASN A 42 -3.82 -10.03 1.06
C ASN A 42 -4.50 -9.20 2.16
N PRO A 43 -5.63 -9.68 2.75
CA PRO A 43 -6.39 -8.87 3.69
C PRO A 43 -5.62 -8.49 4.95
N GLU A 44 -4.75 -9.36 5.44
CA GLU A 44 -3.94 -9.07 6.62
C GLU A 44 -2.93 -7.98 6.35
N ILE A 45 -2.26 -8.04 5.19
CA ILE A 45 -1.28 -7.04 4.79
C ILE A 45 -1.97 -5.71 4.50
N LEU A 46 -3.10 -5.74 3.81
CA LEU A 46 -3.87 -4.54 3.51
C LEU A 46 -4.29 -3.81 4.78
N LYS A 47 -4.71 -4.57 5.79
CA LYS A 47 -5.09 -4.01 7.08
C LYS A 47 -3.89 -3.36 7.78
N LEU A 48 -2.73 -4.00 7.74
CA LEU A 48 -1.51 -3.43 8.33
C LEU A 48 -1.07 -2.17 7.61
N ILE A 49 -1.12 -2.16 6.29
CA ILE A 49 -0.77 -0.97 5.50
C ILE A 49 -1.71 0.18 5.83
N SER A 50 -3.01 -0.07 5.88
CA SER A 50 -3.97 0.98 6.18
C SER A 50 -3.79 1.53 7.59
N SER A 51 -3.45 0.68 8.55
CA SER A 51 -3.14 1.11 9.92
C SER A 51 -1.91 2.02 9.96
N GLU A 52 -0.87 1.68 9.20
CA GLU A 52 0.33 2.50 9.12
C GLU A 52 0.04 3.86 8.48
N PHE A 53 -0.73 3.89 7.39
CA PHE A 53 -1.14 5.15 6.77
C PHE A 53 -1.96 6.00 7.73
N ALA A 54 -2.89 5.37 8.47
CA ALA A 54 -3.72 6.09 9.43
C ALA A 54 -2.87 6.79 10.48
N SER A 55 -1.78 6.15 10.92
CA SER A 55 -0.88 6.72 11.93
C SER A 55 -0.10 7.92 11.41
N LEU A 56 -0.01 8.11 10.10
CA LEU A 56 0.70 9.23 9.48
C LEU A 56 -0.20 10.46 9.28
N ILE A 57 -1.49 10.34 9.50
CA ILE A 57 -2.42 11.46 9.34
C ILE A 57 -2.28 12.39 10.54
N LEU A 58 -1.77 13.59 10.30
CA LEU A 58 -1.47 14.56 11.34
C LEU A 58 -2.48 15.71 11.42
N GLU A 59 -3.34 15.84 10.42
CA GLU A 59 -4.30 16.94 10.32
C GLU A 59 -5.68 16.42 9.96
N ASN A 60 -6.68 17.27 10.08
CA ASN A 60 -8.01 16.93 9.64
C ASN A 60 -8.04 16.81 8.12
N ILE A 61 -8.53 15.70 7.64
CA ILE A 61 -8.61 15.39 6.22
C ILE A 61 -10.07 15.13 5.90
N ASP A 62 -10.58 15.77 4.83
CA ASP A 62 -11.97 15.61 4.42
C ASP A 62 -12.18 14.36 3.56
N PHE A 63 -11.21 14.03 2.71
CA PHE A 63 -11.33 12.91 1.78
C PHE A 63 -10.01 12.19 1.58
N ILE A 64 -10.13 10.90 1.30
CA ILE A 64 -9.03 10.06 0.85
C ILE A 64 -9.28 9.78 -0.63
N SER A 65 -8.28 10.00 -1.48
CA SER A 65 -8.42 9.78 -2.91
C SER A 65 -7.49 8.67 -3.39
N GLY A 66 -8.05 7.67 -4.05
CA GLY A 66 -7.28 6.61 -4.72
C GLY A 66 -7.26 6.85 -6.22
N MET A 67 -6.07 6.89 -6.78
CA MET A 67 -5.87 7.06 -8.22
C MET A 67 -5.59 5.72 -8.87
N GLU A 68 -6.23 5.48 -9.99
CA GLU A 68 -6.11 4.24 -10.75
C GLU A 68 -6.61 3.02 -9.96
N LEU A 69 -6.71 1.88 -10.63
CA LEU A 69 -7.27 0.69 -10.02
C LEU A 69 -6.41 0.13 -8.89
N GLY A 70 -5.08 0.27 -9.00
CA GLY A 70 -4.16 -0.29 -8.00
C GLY A 70 -4.27 0.36 -6.63
N ALA A 71 -4.65 1.62 -6.55
CA ALA A 71 -4.77 2.34 -5.29
C ALA A 71 -6.17 2.22 -4.66
N VAL A 72 -7.16 1.69 -5.38
CA VAL A 72 -8.52 1.60 -4.88
C VAL A 72 -8.64 0.77 -3.60
N PRO A 73 -8.06 -0.45 -3.53
CA PRO A 73 -8.15 -1.24 -2.31
C PRO A 73 -7.53 -0.52 -1.11
N LEU A 74 -6.43 0.20 -1.32
CA LEU A 74 -5.76 0.95 -0.25
C LEU A 74 -6.62 2.11 0.23
N ALA A 75 -7.28 2.83 -0.69
CA ALA A 75 -8.17 3.94 -0.33
C ALA A 75 -9.37 3.43 0.47
N VAL A 76 -9.98 2.32 0.05
CA VAL A 76 -11.10 1.72 0.75
C VAL A 76 -10.69 1.27 2.16
N ALA A 77 -9.56 0.56 2.26
CA ALA A 77 -9.09 0.07 3.54
C ALA A 77 -8.77 1.22 4.50
N LEU A 78 -8.13 2.27 3.99
CA LEU A 78 -7.81 3.43 4.82
C LEU A 78 -9.08 4.17 5.26
N SER A 79 -10.07 4.26 4.38
CA SER A 79 -11.36 4.85 4.72
C SER A 79 -12.05 4.08 5.84
N LEU A 80 -12.04 2.76 5.79
CA LEU A 80 -12.60 1.92 6.85
C LEU A 80 -11.85 2.08 8.17
N GLU A 81 -10.53 2.21 8.09
CA GLU A 81 -9.69 2.35 9.28
C GLU A 81 -9.88 3.70 9.97
N THR A 82 -10.07 4.77 9.20
CA THR A 82 -10.08 6.14 9.72
C THR A 82 -11.48 6.74 9.85
N GLY A 83 -12.46 6.18 9.14
CA GLY A 83 -13.79 6.79 9.06
C GLY A 83 -13.86 7.98 8.12
N ILE A 84 -12.80 8.25 7.35
CA ILE A 84 -12.77 9.36 6.39
C ILE A 84 -13.31 8.87 5.05
N PRO A 85 -14.24 9.59 4.41
CA PRO A 85 -14.76 9.18 3.10
C PRO A 85 -13.66 9.12 2.04
N TYR A 86 -13.80 8.21 1.09
CA TYR A 86 -12.86 8.13 -0.01
C TYR A 86 -13.54 8.53 -1.32
N THR A 87 -12.72 8.98 -2.25
CA THR A 87 -13.13 9.27 -3.63
C THR A 87 -12.21 8.51 -4.56
N LEU A 88 -12.68 8.30 -5.78
CA LEU A 88 -11.87 7.64 -6.80
C LEU A 88 -11.51 8.66 -7.87
N SER A 89 -10.24 8.65 -8.24
CA SER A 89 -9.75 9.48 -9.33
C SER A 89 -9.24 8.55 -10.42
N LEU A 90 -9.91 8.54 -11.55
CA LEU A 90 -9.51 7.76 -12.70
C LEU A 90 -8.88 8.68 -13.74
N ILE A 91 -7.73 8.28 -14.22
CA ILE A 91 -7.07 9.01 -15.29
C ILE A 91 -7.49 8.38 -16.59
N HIS A 92 -8.11 9.17 -17.44
CA HIS A 92 -8.47 8.74 -18.77
C HIS A 92 -7.38 9.18 -19.74
N ILE A 93 -6.90 8.23 -20.46
CA ILE A 93 -5.89 8.48 -21.48
C ILE A 93 -6.54 8.44 -22.84
#